data_ae706ef5b26ea34b1f5d00f432154ab0
#
_entry.id   ae706ef5b26ea34b1f5d00f432154ab0
#
_cell.length_a   1.000
_cell.length_b   1.000
_cell.length_c   1.000
_cell.angle_alpha   90.00
_cell.angle_beta   90.00
_cell.angle_gamma   90.00
#
_symmetry.space_group_name_H-M   'P 1'
#
loop_
_entity.id
_entity.type
_entity.pdbx_description
1 polymer ?
#
loop_
_entity_poly.entity_id
_entity_poly.type
_entity_poly.pdbx_seq_one_letter_code
_entity_poly.pdbx_strand_id
1 'polypeptide(L)'
;QVQGWIAAYGYWAGKVPSPLYLIWAIGLIATFFAEPGHVTIPRGFRFFLIAFFAFCCIVTYTVAFVGNYATGGVLALAKHGRYYIPYAPMFFLGISGLVTANEQKRRLAEYAAIGSILLTAVFYSIGIYTTYYAYCGYDAYVGGTCSLPTYKNLEKEDAPQAEIYSGVEVRQSFTNFCGRLQAVSVFIKSVPDDSDGKLLFTVFDEKQNIVAEQGIPFREIVPEDYLTIRADPPPDSRGGEFTIQLTTDSSDSQDMVIALLTRGDYYPGELIVDGAVKQRSDLLIHYVCAGP
;
A
#
# COMPACT_ATOMS: atom_id res chain seq x y z
N GLN A 1 -12.67 -4.41 12.09
CA GLN A 1 -12.28 -3.29 12.99
C GLN A 1 -10.98 -3.60 13.74
N VAL A 2 -10.83 -4.81 14.31
CA VAL A 2 -9.60 -5.22 15.00
C VAL A 2 -8.36 -5.17 14.07
N GLN A 3 -8.52 -5.57 12.80
CA GLN A 3 -7.44 -5.48 11.82
C GLN A 3 -6.95 -4.05 11.58
N GLY A 4 -7.86 -3.08 11.51
CA GLY A 4 -7.51 -1.66 11.39
C GLY A 4 -6.87 -1.07 12.64
N TRP A 5 -7.02 -1.72 13.79
CA TRP A 5 -6.46 -1.27 15.05
C TRP A 5 -4.99 -1.67 15.19
N ILE A 6 -4.68 -2.87 14.73
CA ILE A 6 -3.39 -3.51 15.00
C ILE A 6 -2.41 -3.33 13.84
N ALA A 7 -2.88 -3.25 12.60
CA ALA A 7 -2.02 -3.62 11.50
C ALA A 7 -2.33 -2.98 10.13
N ALA A 8 -2.92 -1.80 10.09
CA ALA A 8 -3.02 -1.06 8.84
C ALA A 8 -2.04 0.13 8.86
N TYR A 9 -0.99 0.05 8.07
CA TYR A 9 -0.05 1.14 7.86
C TYR A 9 -0.58 2.06 6.77
N GLY A 10 -0.71 3.35 7.08
CA GLY A 10 -1.17 4.33 6.13
C GLY A 10 -2.63 4.12 5.68
N TYR A 11 -3.04 4.87 4.69
CA TYR A 11 -4.39 4.83 4.14
C TYR A 11 -4.49 3.66 3.15
N TRP A 12 -4.77 2.43 3.63
CA TRP A 12 -4.95 1.19 2.85
C TRP A 12 -3.67 0.48 2.34
N ALA A 13 -2.47 1.04 2.56
CA ALA A 13 -1.27 0.61 1.88
C ALA A 13 -0.59 -0.64 2.46
N GLY A 14 -0.72 -0.96 3.72
CA GLY A 14 0.01 -2.08 4.32
C GLY A 14 -0.87 -2.99 5.16
N LYS A 15 -0.71 -4.29 5.00
CA LYS A 15 -1.33 -5.32 5.84
C LYS A 15 -0.25 -6.13 6.53
N VAL A 16 -0.38 -6.30 7.83
CA VAL A 16 0.51 -7.17 8.59
C VAL A 16 0.08 -8.63 8.42
N PRO A 17 1.01 -9.57 8.37
CA PRO A 17 0.69 -11.00 8.30
C PRO A 17 -0.29 -11.43 9.39
N SER A 18 -1.29 -12.22 9.02
CA SER A 18 -2.34 -12.69 9.93
C SER A 18 -1.84 -13.29 11.26
N PRO A 19 -0.71 -14.05 11.29
CA PRO A 19 -0.18 -14.58 12.55
C PRO A 19 0.19 -13.52 13.59
N LEU A 20 0.53 -12.30 13.17
CA LEU A 20 0.91 -11.23 14.11
C LEU A 20 -0.26 -10.78 14.99
N TYR A 21 -1.50 -10.87 14.49
CA TYR A 21 -2.69 -10.60 15.30
C TYR A 21 -2.82 -11.55 16.48
N LEU A 22 -2.46 -12.83 16.27
CA LEU A 22 -2.46 -13.83 17.32
C LEU A 22 -1.35 -13.55 18.34
N ILE A 23 -0.15 -13.25 17.89
CA ILE A 23 0.99 -12.88 18.76
C ILE A 23 0.63 -11.67 19.62
N TRP A 24 0.00 -10.66 19.03
CA TRP A 24 -0.43 -9.46 19.73
C TRP A 24 -1.54 -9.78 20.77
N ALA A 25 -2.53 -10.60 20.40
CA ALA A 25 -3.58 -11.02 21.32
C ALA A 25 -3.01 -11.83 22.51
N ILE A 26 -2.07 -12.73 22.26
CA ILE A 26 -1.36 -13.48 23.30
C ILE A 26 -0.60 -12.51 24.22
N GLY A 27 0.11 -11.54 23.66
CA GLY A 27 0.83 -10.51 24.42
C GLY A 27 -0.09 -9.70 25.31
N LEU A 28 -1.21 -9.24 24.80
CA LEU A 28 -2.22 -8.53 25.58
C LEU A 28 -2.79 -9.39 26.72
N ILE A 29 -3.15 -10.63 26.44
CA ILE A 29 -3.64 -11.55 27.47
C ILE A 29 -2.54 -11.77 28.53
N ALA A 30 -1.30 -11.96 28.09
CA ALA A 30 -0.18 -12.18 28.99
C ALA A 30 0.06 -10.99 29.94
N THR A 31 -0.15 -9.75 29.50
CA THR A 31 0.00 -8.58 30.36
C THR A 31 -0.92 -8.60 31.59
N PHE A 32 -2.12 -9.20 31.49
CA PHE A 32 -3.03 -9.33 32.64
C PHE A 32 -2.50 -10.30 33.71
N PHE A 33 -1.76 -11.32 33.29
CA PHE A 33 -1.19 -12.31 34.23
C PHE A 33 0.21 -11.89 34.73
N ALA A 34 0.86 -10.97 34.03
CA ALA A 34 2.19 -10.46 34.39
C ALA A 34 2.14 -9.43 35.53
N GLU A 35 0.99 -8.79 35.72
CA GLU A 35 0.87 -7.68 36.68
C GLU A 35 1.02 -8.18 38.14
N PRO A 36 1.95 -7.60 38.91
CA PRO A 36 2.04 -7.91 40.33
C PRO A 36 0.77 -7.39 41.03
N GLY A 37 0.09 -8.26 41.77
CA GLY A 37 -1.20 -7.99 42.41
C GLY A 37 -1.21 -6.89 43.49
N HIS A 38 -0.24 -5.98 43.48
CA HIS A 38 -0.08 -4.91 44.44
C HIS A 38 -0.85 -3.61 44.09
N VAL A 39 -1.29 -3.49 42.82
CA VAL A 39 -2.03 -2.29 42.41
C VAL A 39 -3.51 -2.48 42.78
N THR A 40 -3.87 -2.00 43.97
CA THR A 40 -5.27 -2.01 44.43
C THR A 40 -6.01 -0.79 43.85
N ILE A 41 -6.60 -0.96 42.70
CA ILE A 41 -7.52 0.06 42.15
C ILE A 41 -8.90 -0.11 42.81
N PRO A 42 -9.48 0.94 43.43
CA PRO A 42 -10.80 0.87 44.01
C PRO A 42 -11.86 0.43 42.98
N ARG A 43 -12.80 -0.43 43.39
CA ARG A 43 -13.85 -0.97 42.50
C ARG A 43 -14.63 0.12 41.76
N GLY A 44 -14.96 1.22 42.42
CA GLY A 44 -15.67 2.35 41.83
C GLY A 44 -14.85 3.02 40.72
N PHE A 45 -13.55 3.18 40.94
CA PHE A 45 -12.66 3.77 39.92
C PHE A 45 -12.45 2.84 38.71
N ARG A 46 -12.37 1.53 38.91
CA ARG A 46 -12.35 0.54 37.83
C ARG A 46 -13.59 0.64 36.95
N PHE A 47 -14.76 0.65 37.58
CA PHE A 47 -16.02 0.80 36.86
C PHE A 47 -16.06 2.10 36.08
N PHE A 48 -15.60 3.20 36.67
CA PHE A 48 -15.49 4.49 35.99
C PHE A 48 -14.59 4.40 34.74
N LEU A 49 -13.41 3.80 34.84
CA LEU A 49 -12.49 3.67 33.72
C LEU A 49 -13.08 2.86 32.57
N ILE A 50 -13.72 1.73 32.84
CA ILE A 50 -14.38 0.88 31.86
C ILE A 50 -15.57 1.61 31.21
N ALA A 51 -16.41 2.26 32.02
CA ALA A 51 -17.56 3.01 31.54
C ALA A 51 -17.13 4.21 30.70
N PHE A 52 -16.07 4.91 31.09
CA PHE A 52 -15.53 6.04 30.35
C PHE A 52 -14.91 5.58 29.04
N PHE A 53 -14.19 4.46 29.00
CA PHE A 53 -13.72 3.85 27.75
C PHE A 53 -14.88 3.53 26.81
N ALA A 54 -15.93 2.86 27.31
CA ALA A 54 -17.11 2.54 26.52
C ALA A 54 -17.80 3.80 25.98
N PHE A 55 -17.93 4.84 26.83
CA PHE A 55 -18.47 6.13 26.42
C PHE A 55 -17.65 6.77 25.30
N CYS A 56 -16.32 6.85 25.44
CA CYS A 56 -15.44 7.38 24.41
C CYS A 56 -15.53 6.58 23.08
N CYS A 57 -15.66 5.25 23.17
CA CYS A 57 -15.87 4.42 21.98
C CYS A 57 -17.20 4.74 21.28
N ILE A 58 -18.27 4.88 22.04
CA ILE A 58 -19.60 5.24 21.52
C ILE A 58 -19.57 6.62 20.88
N VAL A 59 -19.01 7.63 21.54
CA VAL A 59 -18.90 8.98 21.01
C VAL A 59 -18.10 9.00 19.72
N THR A 60 -16.92 8.36 19.71
CA THR A 60 -16.07 8.27 18.51
C THR A 60 -16.80 7.59 17.35
N TYR A 61 -17.50 6.50 17.63
CA TYR A 61 -18.31 5.81 16.63
C TYR A 61 -19.45 6.69 16.09
N THR A 62 -20.16 7.38 16.99
CA THR A 62 -21.28 8.26 16.62
C THR A 62 -20.80 9.44 15.77
N VAL A 63 -19.72 10.10 16.17
CA VAL A 63 -19.12 11.21 15.39
C VAL A 63 -18.68 10.73 14.01
N ALA A 64 -18.02 9.59 13.93
CA ALA A 64 -17.62 9.00 12.66
C ALA A 64 -18.82 8.61 11.78
N PHE A 65 -19.91 8.11 12.38
CA PHE A 65 -21.14 7.76 11.69
C PHE A 65 -21.84 9.00 11.12
N VAL A 66 -22.05 10.02 11.97
CA VAL A 66 -22.74 11.27 11.55
C VAL A 66 -21.96 11.99 10.45
N GLY A 67 -20.63 12.09 10.61
CA GLY A 67 -19.77 12.74 9.61
C GLY A 67 -19.82 12.06 8.23
N ASN A 68 -19.90 10.73 8.20
CA ASN A 68 -20.01 9.98 6.94
C ASN A 68 -21.42 10.01 6.34
N TYR A 69 -22.43 9.95 7.17
CA TYR A 69 -23.82 9.99 6.70
C TYR A 69 -24.13 11.31 6.02
N ALA A 70 -23.63 12.42 6.57
CA ALA A 70 -23.81 13.75 6.01
C ALA A 70 -23.15 13.93 4.61
N THR A 71 -22.13 13.14 4.31
CA THR A 71 -21.39 13.18 3.02
C THR A 71 -21.85 12.11 2.02
N GLY A 72 -22.90 11.33 2.34
CA GLY A 72 -23.40 10.26 1.47
C GLY A 72 -22.47 9.03 1.38
N GLY A 73 -21.42 9.01 2.18
CA GLY A 73 -20.43 7.93 2.20
C GLY A 73 -20.88 6.76 3.08
N VAL A 74 -20.74 5.54 2.58
CA VAL A 74 -21.02 4.31 3.33
C VAL A 74 -19.98 4.13 4.43
N LEU A 75 -20.38 4.11 5.71
CA LEU A 75 -19.75 3.53 6.95
C LEU A 75 -18.21 3.24 6.97
N ALA A 76 -17.43 3.87 6.08
CA ALA A 76 -16.02 3.55 5.91
C ALA A 76 -15.13 4.04 7.06
N LEU A 77 -15.47 5.15 7.70
CA LEU A 77 -14.63 5.81 8.73
C LEU A 77 -14.63 5.07 10.07
N ALA A 78 -15.71 4.39 10.44
CA ALA A 78 -15.76 3.59 11.65
C ALA A 78 -14.81 2.36 11.64
N LYS A 79 -14.17 2.08 10.49
CA LYS A 79 -13.24 0.96 10.33
C LYS A 79 -11.82 1.26 10.85
N HIS A 80 -11.48 2.50 11.14
CA HIS A 80 -10.14 2.84 11.60
C HIS A 80 -10.01 2.67 13.11
N GLY A 81 -9.60 1.48 13.53
CA GLY A 81 -9.35 1.15 14.95
C GLY A 81 -8.38 2.11 15.65
N ARG A 82 -7.51 2.82 14.91
CA ARG A 82 -6.57 3.82 15.46
C ARG A 82 -7.24 4.93 16.26
N TYR A 83 -8.49 5.26 16.00
CA TYR A 83 -9.23 6.28 16.76
C TYR A 83 -9.54 5.85 18.20
N TYR A 84 -9.45 4.55 18.50
CA TYR A 84 -9.71 3.99 19.82
C TYR A 84 -8.42 3.82 20.66
N ILE A 85 -7.23 3.91 20.02
CA ILE A 85 -5.93 3.75 20.70
C ILE A 85 -5.78 4.69 21.90
N PRO A 86 -6.15 5.99 21.84
CA PRO A 86 -6.00 6.90 22.97
C PRO A 86 -6.78 6.47 24.22
N TYR A 87 -7.86 5.70 24.04
CA TYR A 87 -8.73 5.27 25.15
C TYR A 87 -8.39 3.87 25.67
N ALA A 88 -7.64 3.10 24.91
CA ALA A 88 -7.26 1.72 25.26
C ALA A 88 -6.60 1.61 26.65
N PRO A 89 -5.69 2.50 27.07
CA PRO A 89 -5.11 2.45 28.42
C PRO A 89 -6.14 2.47 29.54
N MET A 90 -7.27 3.15 29.38
CA MET A 90 -8.33 3.19 30.39
C MET A 90 -8.99 1.83 30.60
N PHE A 91 -9.25 1.12 29.48
CA PHE A 91 -9.77 -0.25 29.55
C PHE A 91 -8.77 -1.18 30.25
N PHE A 92 -7.50 -1.14 29.85
CA PHE A 92 -6.47 -2.00 30.44
C PHE A 92 -6.26 -1.70 31.92
N LEU A 93 -6.21 -0.44 32.33
CA LEU A 93 -6.15 -0.07 33.74
C LEU A 93 -7.41 -0.52 34.53
N GLY A 94 -8.59 -0.42 33.90
CA GLY A 94 -9.85 -0.83 34.54
C GLY A 94 -9.91 -2.33 34.83
N ILE A 95 -9.32 -3.17 34.00
CA ILE A 95 -9.29 -4.63 34.15
C ILE A 95 -8.02 -5.16 34.82
N SER A 96 -7.02 -4.30 35.04
CA SER A 96 -5.75 -4.69 35.67
C SER A 96 -5.99 -5.20 37.10
N GLY A 97 -5.20 -6.21 37.52
CA GLY A 97 -5.30 -6.83 38.86
C GLY A 97 -6.61 -7.57 39.14
N LEU A 98 -7.45 -7.85 38.12
CA LEU A 98 -8.62 -8.74 38.30
C LEU A 98 -8.21 -10.22 38.37
N VAL A 99 -7.07 -10.56 37.83
CA VAL A 99 -6.55 -11.92 37.82
C VAL A 99 -5.23 -11.95 38.59
N THR A 100 -5.17 -12.81 39.59
CA THR A 100 -3.94 -13.07 40.34
C THR A 100 -3.30 -14.38 39.86
N ALA A 101 -2.06 -14.31 39.41
CA ALA A 101 -1.29 -15.48 39.00
C ALA A 101 -0.25 -15.82 40.07
N ASN A 102 0.10 -17.12 40.21
CA ASN A 102 1.23 -17.50 41.00
C ASN A 102 2.55 -17.04 40.37
N GLU A 103 3.60 -16.97 41.17
CA GLU A 103 4.91 -16.41 40.75
C GLU A 103 5.44 -17.03 39.43
N GLN A 104 5.31 -18.34 39.25
CA GLN A 104 5.80 -19.01 38.04
C GLN A 104 4.98 -18.63 36.80
N LYS A 105 3.66 -18.57 36.94
CA LYS A 105 2.76 -18.14 35.83
C LYS A 105 2.98 -16.66 35.50
N ARG A 106 3.22 -15.83 36.51
CA ARG A 106 3.53 -14.43 36.34
C ARG A 106 4.80 -14.22 35.53
N ARG A 107 5.90 -14.89 35.88
CA ARG A 107 7.17 -14.81 35.12
C ARG A 107 7.01 -15.28 33.67
N LEU A 108 6.28 -16.38 33.45
CA LEU A 108 5.99 -16.86 32.10
C LEU A 108 5.19 -15.82 31.30
N ALA A 109 4.23 -15.19 31.93
CA ALA A 109 3.41 -14.13 31.31
C ALA A 109 4.25 -12.87 31.02
N GLU A 110 5.17 -12.47 31.88
CA GLU A 110 6.12 -11.39 31.65
C GLU A 110 6.98 -11.66 30.40
N TYR A 111 7.56 -12.86 30.29
CA TYR A 111 8.33 -13.23 29.11
C TYR A 111 7.48 -13.29 27.85
N ALA A 112 6.27 -13.82 27.91
CA ALA A 112 5.34 -13.84 26.79
C ALA A 112 4.93 -12.43 26.33
N ALA A 113 4.68 -11.52 27.26
CA ALA A 113 4.35 -10.13 26.98
C ALA A 113 5.55 -9.41 26.31
N ILE A 114 6.74 -9.50 26.90
CA ILE A 114 7.95 -8.91 26.34
C ILE A 114 8.26 -9.50 24.96
N GLY A 115 8.23 -10.82 24.83
CA GLY A 115 8.46 -11.51 23.56
C GLY A 115 7.48 -11.07 22.47
N SER A 116 6.20 -10.92 22.80
CA SER A 116 5.19 -10.45 21.84
C SER A 116 5.39 -9.00 21.43
N ILE A 117 5.82 -8.11 22.35
CA ILE A 117 6.15 -6.72 22.03
C ILE A 117 7.35 -6.67 21.10
N LEU A 118 8.43 -7.40 21.40
CA LEU A 118 9.62 -7.43 20.56
C LEU A 118 9.32 -7.98 19.16
N LEU A 119 8.62 -9.11 19.06
CA LEU A 119 8.20 -9.68 17.79
C LEU A 119 7.33 -8.70 17.00
N THR A 120 6.36 -8.07 17.67
CA THR A 120 5.51 -7.07 17.06
C THR A 120 6.35 -5.91 16.53
N ALA A 121 7.27 -5.36 17.30
CA ALA A 121 8.15 -4.27 16.88
C ALA A 121 8.98 -4.64 15.65
N VAL A 122 9.57 -5.86 15.61
CA VAL A 122 10.32 -6.35 14.45
C VAL A 122 9.45 -6.46 13.22
N PHE A 123 8.29 -7.12 13.32
CA PHE A 123 7.38 -7.27 12.18
C PHE A 123 6.81 -5.93 11.70
N TYR A 124 6.54 -4.99 12.62
CA TYR A 124 6.14 -3.64 12.25
C TYR A 124 7.26 -2.90 11.50
N SER A 125 8.48 -2.98 11.99
CA SER A 125 9.63 -2.36 11.32
C SER A 125 9.84 -2.94 9.92
N ILE A 126 9.76 -4.27 9.77
CA ILE A 126 9.82 -4.94 8.47
C ILE A 126 8.64 -4.48 7.59
N GLY A 127 7.42 -4.45 8.13
CA GLY A 127 6.24 -4.02 7.40
C GLY A 127 6.32 -2.57 6.91
N ILE A 128 6.80 -1.65 7.77
CA ILE A 128 7.03 -0.26 7.38
C ILE A 128 8.11 -0.19 6.29
N TYR A 129 9.23 -0.87 6.50
CA TYR A 129 10.31 -0.88 5.52
C TYR A 129 9.84 -1.41 4.17
N THR A 130 9.17 -2.57 4.14
CA THR A 130 8.69 -3.18 2.88
C THR A 130 7.57 -2.39 2.22
N THR A 131 6.80 -1.59 2.97
CA THR A 131 5.70 -0.80 2.43
C THR A 131 6.16 0.55 1.88
N TYR A 132 7.14 1.19 2.55
CA TYR A 132 7.51 2.57 2.23
C TYR A 132 8.91 2.75 1.68
N TYR A 133 9.80 1.79 1.90
CA TYR A 133 11.23 1.92 1.54
C TYR A 133 11.74 0.80 0.65
N ALA A 134 11.11 -0.38 0.66
CA ALA A 134 11.47 -1.47 -0.23
C ALA A 134 10.52 -1.46 -1.43
N TYR A 135 11.05 -1.20 -2.59
CA TYR A 135 10.32 -1.39 -3.83
C TYR A 135 10.00 -2.87 -4.00
N CYS A 136 8.75 -3.16 -4.36
CA CYS A 136 8.24 -4.52 -4.61
C CYS A 136 8.25 -5.48 -3.42
N GLY A 137 8.86 -5.11 -2.30
CA GLY A 137 8.86 -5.92 -1.09
C GLY A 137 9.16 -7.38 -1.31
N TYR A 138 8.35 -8.25 -0.70
CA TYR A 138 8.51 -9.69 -0.78
C TYR A 138 8.25 -10.28 -2.17
N ASP A 139 7.37 -9.67 -2.97
CA ASP A 139 7.01 -10.14 -4.30
C ASP A 139 8.19 -10.12 -5.29
N ALA A 140 9.17 -9.23 -5.06
CA ALA A 140 10.39 -9.21 -5.84
C ALA A 140 11.25 -10.49 -5.67
N TYR A 141 11.09 -11.20 -4.56
CA TYR A 141 11.86 -12.40 -4.25
C TYR A 141 11.15 -13.70 -4.62
N VAL A 142 9.82 -13.74 -4.49
CA VAL A 142 9.05 -14.98 -4.70
C VAL A 142 8.37 -15.05 -6.06
N GLY A 143 8.46 -13.98 -6.85
CA GLY A 143 7.67 -13.82 -8.05
C GLY A 143 6.27 -13.30 -7.73
N GLY A 144 5.81 -12.34 -8.50
CA GLY A 144 4.54 -11.68 -8.31
C GLY A 144 4.52 -10.30 -8.92
N THR A 145 3.43 -9.58 -8.72
CA THR A 145 3.30 -8.22 -9.21
C THR A 145 3.96 -7.25 -8.25
N CYS A 146 5.00 -6.59 -8.73
CA CYS A 146 5.54 -5.40 -8.09
C CYS A 146 4.66 -4.21 -8.45
N SER A 147 3.69 -3.93 -7.61
CA SER A 147 2.98 -2.67 -7.69
C SER A 147 3.54 -1.76 -6.61
N LEU A 148 3.84 -0.54 -6.96
CA LEU A 148 3.97 0.51 -5.96
C LEU A 148 2.70 0.53 -5.11
N PRO A 149 2.79 1.02 -3.86
CA PRO A 149 1.61 1.17 -3.04
C PRO A 149 0.58 1.96 -3.84
N THR A 150 -0.25 1.23 -4.53
CA THR A 150 -1.38 1.76 -5.27
C THR A 150 -2.27 2.38 -4.22
N TYR A 151 -2.14 3.67 -4.05
CA TYR A 151 -3.21 4.43 -3.47
C TYR A 151 -4.39 4.22 -4.42
N LYS A 152 -5.30 3.33 -4.07
CA LYS A 152 -6.58 3.12 -4.78
C LYS A 152 -7.40 4.39 -5.00
N ASN A 153 -6.89 5.53 -4.54
CA ASN A 153 -7.43 6.86 -4.70
C ASN A 153 -6.81 7.63 -5.87
N LEU A 154 -5.85 7.06 -6.61
CA LEU A 154 -5.31 7.69 -7.82
C LEU A 154 -6.23 7.51 -9.04
N GLU A 155 -7.18 6.58 -8.97
CA GLU A 155 -8.24 6.38 -9.96
C GLU A 155 -9.32 7.48 -9.95
N LYS A 156 -9.13 8.57 -9.19
CA LYS A 156 -10.07 9.68 -9.13
C LYS A 156 -9.85 10.65 -10.28
N GLU A 157 -10.93 11.33 -10.69
CA GLU A 157 -10.97 12.34 -11.75
C GLU A 157 -9.83 13.39 -11.66
N ASP A 158 -9.33 13.67 -10.46
CA ASP A 158 -8.28 14.66 -10.18
C ASP A 158 -6.84 14.11 -10.26
N ALA A 159 -6.60 12.84 -10.67
CA ALA A 159 -5.25 12.32 -10.79
C ALA A 159 -4.49 13.05 -11.90
N PRO A 160 -3.19 13.39 -11.71
CA PRO A 160 -2.37 13.94 -12.79
C PRO A 160 -2.34 12.97 -13.97
N GLN A 161 -2.22 13.51 -15.18
CA GLN A 161 -2.33 12.76 -16.41
C GLN A 161 -1.20 13.12 -17.37
N ALA A 162 -0.79 12.16 -18.18
CA ALA A 162 0.04 12.39 -19.36
C ALA A 162 -0.80 12.15 -20.61
N GLU A 163 -0.77 13.12 -21.50
CA GLU A 163 -1.44 13.06 -22.79
C GLU A 163 -0.45 12.58 -23.84
N ILE A 164 -0.80 11.53 -24.58
CA ILE A 164 0.03 10.90 -25.61
C ILE A 164 -0.72 11.03 -26.93
N TYR A 165 -0.21 11.85 -27.82
CA TYR A 165 -0.75 12.10 -29.15
C TYR A 165 0.37 12.22 -30.19
N SER A 166 0.04 12.47 -31.43
CA SER A 166 1.02 12.56 -32.53
C SER A 166 2.20 13.49 -32.20
N GLY A 167 3.39 12.96 -32.20
CA GLY A 167 4.63 13.69 -31.91
C GLY A 167 4.97 13.86 -30.42
N VAL A 168 4.09 13.50 -29.50
CA VAL A 168 4.36 13.52 -28.07
C VAL A 168 4.88 12.16 -27.61
N GLU A 169 5.94 12.20 -26.84
CA GLU A 169 6.58 11.04 -26.23
C GLU A 169 6.51 11.13 -24.70
N VAL A 170 6.13 10.03 -24.06
CA VAL A 170 6.18 9.87 -22.61
C VAL A 170 7.18 8.79 -22.27
N ARG A 171 8.19 9.14 -21.46
CA ARG A 171 9.21 8.22 -20.95
C ARG A 171 9.21 8.18 -19.44
N GLN A 172 9.30 6.98 -18.88
CA GLN A 172 9.50 6.77 -17.45
C GLN A 172 10.65 5.80 -17.23
N SER A 173 11.71 6.25 -16.57
CA SER A 173 12.73 5.32 -16.09
C SER A 173 12.35 4.73 -14.74
N PHE A 174 12.75 3.49 -14.47
CA PHE A 174 12.55 2.80 -13.20
C PHE A 174 13.64 1.77 -12.96
N THR A 175 13.94 1.52 -11.69
CA THR A 175 14.88 0.46 -11.31
C THR A 175 14.16 -0.87 -11.17
N ASN A 176 14.65 -1.91 -11.83
CA ASN A 176 14.13 -3.26 -11.69
C ASN A 176 14.65 -3.92 -10.41
N PHE A 177 13.76 -4.25 -9.48
CA PHE A 177 14.09 -4.99 -8.25
C PHE A 177 13.88 -6.50 -8.38
N CYS A 178 13.27 -6.96 -9.47
CA CYS A 178 13.11 -8.38 -9.78
C CYS A 178 14.44 -9.04 -10.12
N GLY A 179 14.61 -10.31 -9.74
CA GLY A 179 15.68 -11.13 -10.33
C GLY A 179 15.50 -11.28 -11.84
N ARG A 180 14.25 -11.44 -12.29
CA ARG A 180 13.88 -11.48 -13.69
C ARG A 180 12.55 -10.74 -13.89
N LEU A 181 12.57 -9.69 -14.69
CA LEU A 181 11.40 -8.96 -15.13
C LEU A 181 10.61 -9.83 -16.13
N GLN A 182 9.31 -9.97 -15.98
CA GLN A 182 8.47 -10.78 -16.86
C GLN A 182 7.51 -9.94 -17.69
N ALA A 183 6.96 -8.88 -17.10
CA ALA A 183 6.04 -8.00 -17.78
C ALA A 183 6.07 -6.60 -17.15
N VAL A 184 5.68 -5.62 -17.92
CA VAL A 184 5.52 -4.23 -17.48
C VAL A 184 4.13 -3.75 -17.86
N SER A 185 3.50 -2.98 -16.99
CA SER A 185 2.15 -2.49 -17.17
C SER A 185 2.09 -0.99 -16.90
N VAL A 186 1.26 -0.28 -17.65
CA VAL A 186 0.95 1.14 -17.48
C VAL A 186 -0.55 1.30 -17.38
N PHE A 187 -1.03 2.12 -16.46
CA PHE A 187 -2.46 2.40 -16.34
C PHE A 187 -2.92 3.39 -17.42
N ILE A 188 -3.85 2.97 -18.27
CA ILE A 188 -4.45 3.80 -19.31
C ILE A 188 -5.84 4.22 -18.87
N LYS A 189 -6.05 5.54 -18.74
CA LYS A 189 -7.34 6.10 -18.32
C LYS A 189 -8.33 6.17 -19.46
N SER A 190 -7.89 6.62 -20.63
CA SER A 190 -8.76 6.71 -21.80
C SER A 190 -7.97 6.55 -23.09
N VAL A 191 -8.68 6.15 -24.10
CA VAL A 191 -8.22 6.02 -25.50
C VAL A 191 -9.28 6.65 -26.42
N PRO A 192 -8.93 7.06 -27.64
CA PRO A 192 -9.91 7.54 -28.63
C PRO A 192 -10.87 6.42 -29.05
N ASP A 193 -12.16 6.72 -29.12
CA ASP A 193 -13.21 5.71 -29.38
C ASP A 193 -13.21 5.18 -30.83
N ASP A 194 -12.93 6.02 -31.84
CA ASP A 194 -13.12 5.70 -33.26
C ASP A 194 -11.84 5.91 -34.11
N SER A 195 -10.67 5.63 -33.52
CA SER A 195 -9.40 5.80 -34.23
C SER A 195 -8.74 4.46 -34.59
N ASP A 196 -8.18 4.40 -35.82
CA ASP A 196 -7.37 3.26 -36.29
C ASP A 196 -5.92 3.31 -35.82
N GLY A 197 -5.55 4.28 -34.97
CA GLY A 197 -4.20 4.43 -34.43
C GLY A 197 -3.80 3.31 -33.47
N LYS A 198 -2.50 3.27 -33.16
CA LYS A 198 -1.92 2.33 -32.19
C LYS A 198 -1.10 3.08 -31.16
N LEU A 199 -1.13 2.60 -29.94
CA LEU A 199 -0.17 2.95 -28.91
C LEU A 199 1.06 2.07 -29.06
N LEU A 200 2.22 2.68 -29.25
CA LEU A 200 3.52 2.00 -29.27
C LEU A 200 4.05 2.00 -27.85
N PHE A 201 4.14 0.82 -27.27
CA PHE A 201 4.67 0.60 -25.92
C PHE A 201 6.00 -0.11 -26.04
N THR A 202 7.09 0.58 -25.70
CA THR A 202 8.46 0.06 -25.77
C THR A 202 9.11 0.10 -24.40
N VAL A 203 9.88 -0.92 -24.06
CA VAL A 203 10.72 -0.98 -22.86
C VAL A 203 12.16 -1.17 -23.26
N PHE A 204 13.04 -0.34 -22.73
CA PHE A 204 14.47 -0.39 -22.95
C PHE A 204 15.20 -0.84 -21.68
N ASP A 205 16.33 -1.51 -21.85
CA ASP A 205 17.30 -1.73 -20.78
C ASP A 205 18.23 -0.51 -20.59
N GLU A 206 19.11 -0.58 -19.59
CA GLU A 206 20.11 0.48 -19.30
C GLU A 206 21.06 0.79 -20.49
N LYS A 207 21.20 -0.15 -21.43
CA LYS A 207 22.03 0.01 -22.64
C LYS A 207 21.24 0.48 -23.84
N GLN A 208 19.97 0.86 -23.63
CA GLN A 208 19.03 1.25 -24.66
C GLN A 208 18.70 0.12 -25.66
N ASN A 209 18.87 -1.15 -25.29
CA ASN A 209 18.34 -2.25 -26.07
C ASN A 209 16.84 -2.42 -25.80
N ILE A 210 16.08 -2.72 -26.84
CA ILE A 210 14.66 -3.02 -26.72
C ILE A 210 14.50 -4.40 -26.08
N VAL A 211 13.85 -4.47 -24.90
CA VAL A 211 13.54 -5.71 -24.18
C VAL A 211 12.06 -6.07 -24.30
N ALA A 212 11.23 -5.12 -24.71
CA ALA A 212 9.84 -5.35 -25.11
C ALA A 212 9.38 -4.23 -26.05
N GLU A 213 8.61 -4.60 -27.05
CA GLU A 213 7.96 -3.64 -27.94
C GLU A 213 6.65 -4.22 -28.45
N GLN A 214 5.60 -3.42 -28.37
CA GLN A 214 4.29 -3.81 -28.89
C GLN A 214 3.50 -2.59 -29.38
N GLY A 215 3.02 -2.65 -30.61
CA GLY A 215 2.03 -1.73 -31.15
C GLY A 215 0.62 -2.26 -30.87
N ILE A 216 -0.15 -1.58 -30.06
CA ILE A 216 -1.46 -2.04 -29.61
C ILE A 216 -2.52 -1.12 -30.21
N PRO A 217 -3.42 -1.65 -31.05
CA PRO A 217 -4.53 -0.87 -31.63
C PRO A 217 -5.38 -0.26 -30.51
N PHE A 218 -5.80 1.00 -30.64
CA PHE A 218 -6.57 1.68 -29.61
C PHE A 218 -7.83 0.91 -29.22
N ARG A 219 -8.52 0.29 -30.18
CA ARG A 219 -9.70 -0.56 -29.97
C ARG A 219 -9.47 -1.81 -29.11
N GLU A 220 -8.22 -2.22 -28.92
CA GLU A 220 -7.84 -3.37 -28.10
C GLU A 220 -7.42 -2.96 -26.68
N ILE A 221 -7.27 -1.67 -26.42
CA ILE A 221 -6.92 -1.14 -25.11
C ILE A 221 -8.22 -0.97 -24.30
N VAL A 222 -8.24 -1.56 -23.13
CA VAL A 222 -9.35 -1.40 -22.18
C VAL A 222 -9.10 -0.12 -21.37
N PRO A 223 -9.95 0.91 -21.48
CA PRO A 223 -9.83 2.11 -20.65
C PRO A 223 -10.01 1.79 -19.17
N GLU A 224 -9.42 2.61 -18.30
CA GLU A 224 -9.43 2.46 -16.84
C GLU A 224 -8.82 1.16 -16.33
N ASP A 225 -7.87 0.59 -17.09
CA ASP A 225 -7.18 -0.64 -16.75
C ASP A 225 -5.68 -0.58 -17.08
N TYR A 226 -4.94 -1.58 -16.62
CA TYR A 226 -3.52 -1.73 -16.88
C TYR A 226 -3.25 -2.40 -18.22
N LEU A 227 -2.61 -1.67 -19.11
CA LEU A 227 -2.07 -2.20 -20.34
C LEU A 227 -0.73 -2.89 -20.05
N THR A 228 -0.64 -4.18 -20.31
CA THR A 228 0.50 -5.03 -19.94
C THR A 228 1.20 -5.57 -21.17
N ILE A 229 2.52 -5.41 -21.23
CA ILE A 229 3.36 -6.09 -22.25
C ILE A 229 4.36 -7.03 -21.56
N ARG A 230 4.67 -8.12 -22.24
CA ARG A 230 5.71 -9.06 -21.78
C ARG A 230 7.09 -8.48 -22.09
N ALA A 231 7.99 -8.60 -21.12
CA ALA A 231 9.39 -8.23 -21.26
C ALA A 231 10.27 -9.49 -21.24
N ASP A 232 11.31 -9.51 -22.06
CA ASP A 232 12.32 -10.55 -22.06
C ASP A 232 13.73 -9.94 -21.89
N PRO A 233 14.01 -9.41 -20.68
CA PRO A 233 15.28 -8.82 -20.37
C PRO A 233 16.37 -9.88 -20.22
N PRO A 234 17.66 -9.47 -20.29
CA PRO A 234 18.77 -10.35 -19.97
C PRO A 234 18.62 -11.03 -18.61
N PRO A 235 19.11 -12.25 -18.45
CA PRO A 235 19.21 -12.88 -17.15
C PRO A 235 19.94 -11.96 -16.15
N ASP A 236 19.47 -11.95 -14.88
CA ASP A 236 20.06 -11.17 -13.80
C ASP A 236 20.02 -9.64 -14.04
N SER A 237 18.84 -9.16 -14.36
CA SER A 237 18.57 -7.72 -14.56
C SER A 237 18.25 -6.95 -13.27
N ARG A 238 18.49 -7.56 -12.09
CA ARG A 238 18.24 -6.92 -10.80
C ARG A 238 19.10 -5.68 -10.59
N GLY A 239 18.47 -4.58 -10.21
CA GLY A 239 19.13 -3.29 -9.99
C GLY A 239 19.42 -2.53 -11.28
N GLY A 240 19.15 -3.12 -12.45
CA GLY A 240 19.26 -2.43 -13.73
C GLY A 240 18.17 -1.37 -13.91
N GLU A 241 18.51 -0.30 -14.59
CA GLU A 241 17.57 0.74 -14.97
C GLU A 241 16.86 0.37 -16.26
N PHE A 242 15.54 0.50 -16.28
CA PHE A 242 14.71 0.28 -17.45
C PHE A 242 13.95 1.56 -17.78
N THR A 243 13.65 1.78 -19.04
CA THR A 243 12.87 2.92 -19.50
C THR A 243 11.65 2.44 -20.27
N ILE A 244 10.47 2.86 -19.82
CA ILE A 244 9.23 2.75 -20.58
C ILE A 244 9.13 3.93 -21.51
N GLN A 245 8.74 3.69 -22.74
CA GLN A 245 8.41 4.71 -23.73
C GLN A 245 7.04 4.45 -24.30
N LEU A 246 6.21 5.47 -24.30
CA LEU A 246 4.87 5.46 -24.90
C LEU A 246 4.78 6.53 -25.97
N THR A 247 4.41 6.12 -27.18
CA THR A 247 4.16 7.01 -28.31
C THR A 247 2.95 6.51 -29.10
N THR A 248 2.43 7.30 -30.03
CA THR A 248 1.36 6.88 -30.94
C THR A 248 1.81 6.97 -32.38
N ASP A 249 1.33 6.06 -33.23
CA ASP A 249 1.51 6.11 -34.67
C ASP A 249 0.39 6.87 -35.41
N SER A 250 -0.60 7.37 -34.68
CA SER A 250 -1.66 8.20 -35.27
C SER A 250 -1.07 9.51 -35.81
N SER A 251 -1.51 9.91 -37.01
CA SER A 251 -1.19 11.22 -37.58
C SER A 251 -2.17 12.31 -37.13
N ASP A 252 -3.29 11.92 -36.51
CA ASP A 252 -4.28 12.86 -35.99
C ASP A 252 -3.90 13.32 -34.58
N SER A 253 -3.78 14.62 -34.40
CA SER A 253 -3.49 15.21 -33.08
C SER A 253 -4.70 15.14 -32.12
N GLN A 254 -5.89 14.80 -32.60
CA GLN A 254 -7.05 14.57 -31.77
C GLN A 254 -7.10 13.14 -31.17
N ASP A 255 -6.33 12.24 -31.74
CA ASP A 255 -6.17 10.88 -31.24
C ASP A 255 -5.28 10.87 -30.00
N MET A 256 -5.89 11.10 -28.84
CA MET A 256 -5.18 11.26 -27.59
C MET A 256 -5.44 10.07 -26.64
N VAL A 257 -4.35 9.42 -26.25
CA VAL A 257 -4.32 8.42 -25.17
C VAL A 257 -3.93 9.10 -23.86
N ILE A 258 -4.67 8.83 -22.80
CA ILE A 258 -4.39 9.39 -21.47
C ILE A 258 -3.85 8.29 -20.56
N ALA A 259 -2.60 8.44 -20.11
CA ALA A 259 -2.01 7.64 -19.06
C ALA A 259 -2.09 8.35 -17.71
N LEU A 260 -2.35 7.61 -16.63
CA LEU A 260 -2.36 8.17 -15.29
C LEU A 260 -0.94 8.33 -14.73
N LEU A 261 -0.78 9.43 -13.99
CA LEU A 261 0.42 9.74 -13.24
C LEU A 261 0.17 9.60 -11.73
N THR A 262 1.23 9.36 -11.00
CA THR A 262 1.22 9.40 -9.53
C THR A 262 1.28 10.85 -9.03
N ARG A 263 0.84 11.09 -7.78
CA ARG A 263 1.06 12.36 -7.07
C ARG A 263 2.28 12.23 -6.17
N GLY A 264 3.43 12.03 -6.72
CA GLY A 264 4.68 11.88 -5.98
C GLY A 264 5.70 11.12 -6.80
N ASP A 265 6.93 11.28 -6.40
CA ASP A 265 8.08 10.58 -6.96
C ASP A 265 8.22 9.26 -6.18
N TYR A 266 7.82 8.18 -6.79
CA TYR A 266 7.78 6.85 -6.16
C TYR A 266 8.82 5.90 -6.74
N TYR A 267 9.31 6.18 -7.95
CA TYR A 267 10.35 5.37 -8.58
C TYR A 267 11.68 6.10 -8.59
N PRO A 268 12.79 5.43 -8.33
CA PRO A 268 14.08 5.99 -8.66
C PRO A 268 14.19 6.06 -10.19
N GLY A 269 14.03 7.25 -10.72
CA GLY A 269 14.04 7.52 -12.16
C GLY A 269 13.36 8.84 -12.48
N GLU A 270 13.19 9.13 -13.74
CA GLU A 270 12.61 10.38 -14.21
C GLU A 270 11.44 10.12 -15.14
N LEU A 271 10.36 10.90 -14.97
CA LEU A 271 9.28 11.01 -15.94
C LEU A 271 9.57 12.18 -16.89
N ILE A 272 9.63 11.90 -18.17
CA ILE A 272 9.79 12.87 -19.24
C ILE A 272 8.54 12.86 -20.11
N VAL A 273 7.91 14.00 -20.30
CA VAL A 273 6.75 14.16 -21.19
C VAL A 273 7.10 15.27 -22.17
N ASP A 274 7.10 14.93 -23.46
CA ASP A 274 7.45 15.86 -24.54
C ASP A 274 8.81 16.57 -24.31
N GLY A 275 9.82 15.81 -23.91
CA GLY A 275 11.15 16.32 -23.60
C GLY A 275 11.28 17.09 -22.30
N ALA A 276 10.20 17.33 -21.56
CA ALA A 276 10.21 18.04 -20.29
C ALA A 276 10.15 17.07 -19.11
N VAL A 277 11.11 17.19 -18.17
CA VAL A 277 11.09 16.42 -16.90
C VAL A 277 9.93 16.87 -16.01
N LYS A 278 9.08 15.95 -15.62
CA LYS A 278 7.98 16.17 -14.68
C LYS A 278 8.45 15.86 -13.27
N GLN A 279 8.68 16.90 -12.47
CA GLN A 279 9.07 16.72 -11.09
C GLN A 279 7.90 16.23 -10.23
N ARG A 280 8.17 15.30 -9.32
CA ARG A 280 7.22 14.77 -8.34
C ARG A 280 6.01 14.06 -8.96
N SER A 281 6.21 13.42 -10.09
CA SER A 281 5.19 12.59 -10.73
C SER A 281 5.86 11.46 -11.47
N ASP A 282 5.26 10.28 -11.47
CA ASP A 282 5.67 9.11 -12.24
C ASP A 282 4.48 8.60 -13.04
N LEU A 283 4.70 7.83 -14.09
CA LEU A 283 3.64 7.01 -14.68
C LEU A 283 3.11 6.02 -13.63
N LEU A 284 1.82 5.79 -13.62
CA LEU A 284 1.25 4.73 -12.80
C LEU A 284 1.57 3.38 -13.44
N ILE A 285 2.67 2.78 -13.01
CA ILE A 285 3.16 1.52 -13.54
C ILE A 285 3.13 0.42 -12.47
N HIS A 286 3.07 -0.81 -12.91
CA HIS A 286 3.52 -1.95 -12.14
C HIS A 286 4.28 -2.93 -13.04
N TYR A 287 5.06 -3.81 -12.47
CA TYR A 287 5.75 -4.83 -13.23
C TYR A 287 5.68 -6.19 -12.52
N VAL A 288 5.76 -7.25 -13.31
CA VAL A 288 5.66 -8.63 -12.83
C VAL A 288 7.04 -9.25 -12.78
N CYS A 289 7.37 -9.80 -11.62
CA CYS A 289 8.58 -10.56 -11.40
C CYS A 289 8.33 -12.04 -11.71
N ALA A 290 9.20 -12.67 -12.48
CA ALA A 290 9.21 -14.13 -12.55
C ALA A 290 9.67 -14.69 -11.19
N GLY A 291 9.05 -15.79 -10.77
CA GLY A 291 9.53 -16.57 -9.63
C GLY A 291 10.93 -17.15 -9.90
N PRO A 292 11.62 -17.60 -8.85
CA PRO A 292 12.92 -18.24 -8.95
C PRO A 292 12.86 -19.52 -9.77
#